data_363005c74e5effb6f2581cbc9165a01f
#
_entry.id   363005c74e5effb6f2581cbc9165a01f
#
_cell.length_a   1.000
_cell.length_b   1.000
_cell.length_c   1.000
_cell.angle_alpha   90.00
_cell.angle_beta   90.00
_cell.angle_gamma   90.00
#
_symmetry.space_group_name_H-M   'P 1'
#
loop_
_entity.id
_entity.type
_entity.pdbx_description
1 polymer ?
#
loop_
_entity_poly.entity_id
_entity_poly.type
_entity_poly.pdbx_seq_one_letter_code
_entity_poly.pdbx_strand_id
1 'polypeptide(L)'
;MIIEMFYTEICCGIFLLILILIIFYMFKYKNKEEIKDIIVENNILFENSYYINLDTREDRKIETLKELTEFGIENPKRFNAIKNKHGGIGCSKSHLGVLKEARENNYPYVAIFEDDVKFLDIVETHKNINRLLKSDIKWDVLLLSGNNYKPYDIVNDDLYKVNNCQCCTAYIVNREYYDTLINHWEYGLKMFIKTNDYPKYACDQYWKELQKKDNFLLVVPMKVVQRPDHSDIIGGYVDYESIMKDYN
;
A
#
# COMPACT_ATOMS: atom_id res chain seq x y z
N MET A 1 -60.13 23.64 -7.00
CA MET A 1 -59.81 22.45 -7.81
C MET A 1 -58.44 22.53 -8.52
N ILE A 2 -58.16 23.49 -9.43
CA ILE A 2 -56.85 23.60 -10.11
C ILE A 2 -55.69 23.95 -9.14
N ILE A 3 -55.94 24.88 -8.21
CA ILE A 3 -54.97 25.29 -7.19
C ILE A 3 -54.64 24.16 -6.23
N GLU A 4 -55.62 23.38 -5.79
CA GLU A 4 -55.46 22.23 -4.92
C GLU A 4 -54.67 21.08 -5.58
N MET A 5 -54.91 20.84 -6.87
CA MET A 5 -54.09 19.88 -7.64
C MET A 5 -52.62 20.31 -7.71
N PHE A 6 -52.35 21.58 -7.93
CA PHE A 6 -50.98 22.11 -8.00
C PHE A 6 -50.24 21.98 -6.65
N TYR A 7 -50.94 22.23 -5.53
CA TYR A 7 -50.34 22.04 -4.20
C TYR A 7 -50.07 20.56 -3.89
N THR A 8 -50.96 19.65 -4.32
CA THR A 8 -50.73 18.20 -4.12
C THR A 8 -49.54 17.70 -4.93
N GLU A 9 -49.36 18.15 -6.17
CA GLU A 9 -48.20 17.76 -6.99
C GLU A 9 -46.89 18.29 -6.41
N ILE A 10 -46.86 19.54 -5.91
CA ILE A 10 -45.68 20.09 -5.25
C ILE A 10 -45.35 19.35 -3.95
N CYS A 11 -46.37 19.04 -3.13
CA CYS A 11 -46.18 18.27 -1.90
C CYS A 11 -45.67 16.85 -2.18
N CYS A 12 -46.19 16.18 -3.20
CA CYS A 12 -45.71 14.87 -3.63
C CYS A 12 -44.26 14.93 -4.14
N GLY A 13 -43.91 15.97 -4.92
CA GLY A 13 -42.54 16.17 -5.38
C GLY A 13 -41.55 16.41 -4.26
N ILE A 14 -41.88 17.22 -3.27
CA ILE A 14 -41.08 17.47 -2.09
C ILE A 14 -40.91 16.21 -1.24
N PHE A 15 -42.01 15.46 -1.05
CA PHE A 15 -41.98 14.19 -0.32
C PHE A 15 -41.05 13.16 -1.00
N LEU A 16 -41.15 13.03 -2.32
CA LEU A 16 -40.27 12.14 -3.10
C LEU A 16 -38.81 12.55 -2.99
N LEU A 17 -38.52 13.84 -3.05
CA LEU A 17 -37.15 14.36 -2.90
C LEU A 17 -36.58 14.03 -1.52
N ILE A 18 -37.37 14.24 -0.45
CA ILE A 18 -36.98 13.91 0.91
C ILE A 18 -36.74 12.41 1.04
N LEU A 19 -37.58 11.57 0.47
CA LEU A 19 -37.40 10.12 0.48
C LEU A 19 -36.10 9.68 -0.21
N ILE A 20 -35.80 10.27 -1.36
CA ILE A 20 -34.53 10.02 -2.08
C ILE A 20 -33.32 10.44 -1.22
N LEU A 21 -33.39 11.58 -0.57
CA LEU A 21 -32.31 12.05 0.31
C LEU A 21 -32.11 11.13 1.53
N ILE A 22 -33.21 10.64 2.11
CA ILE A 22 -33.16 9.68 3.22
C ILE A 22 -32.53 8.35 2.76
N ILE A 23 -32.97 7.82 1.62
CA ILE A 23 -32.40 6.58 1.05
C ILE A 23 -30.91 6.75 0.78
N PHE A 24 -30.51 7.88 0.19
CA PHE A 24 -29.11 8.19 -0.08
C PHE A 24 -28.29 8.29 1.21
N TYR A 25 -28.84 8.94 2.24
CA TYR A 25 -28.20 9.06 3.56
C TYR A 25 -28.04 7.68 4.23
N MET A 26 -29.11 6.86 4.23
CA MET A 26 -29.07 5.50 4.78
C MET A 26 -28.06 4.61 4.04
N PHE A 27 -28.00 4.71 2.70
CA PHE A 27 -27.03 3.97 1.89
C PHE A 27 -25.58 4.39 2.23
N LYS A 28 -25.35 5.71 2.34
CA LYS A 28 -24.05 6.26 2.73
C LYS A 28 -23.64 5.85 4.15
N TYR A 29 -24.59 5.83 5.08
CA TYR A 29 -24.36 5.42 6.45
C TYR A 29 -24.03 3.92 6.54
N LYS A 30 -24.81 3.07 5.88
CA LYS A 30 -24.57 1.62 5.81
C LYS A 30 -23.21 1.30 5.20
N ASN A 31 -22.83 1.96 4.12
CA ASN A 31 -21.52 1.77 3.51
C ASN A 31 -20.39 2.19 4.46
N LYS A 32 -20.59 3.24 5.26
CA LYS A 32 -19.58 3.69 6.24
C LYS A 32 -19.36 2.67 7.35
N GLU A 33 -20.43 2.07 7.87
CA GLU A 33 -20.32 1.01 8.89
C GLU A 33 -19.64 -0.25 8.30
N GLU A 34 -20.04 -0.70 7.12
CA GLU A 34 -19.42 -1.84 6.43
C GLU A 34 -17.92 -1.63 6.20
N ILE A 35 -17.53 -0.43 5.79
CA ILE A 35 -16.10 -0.07 5.62
C ILE A 35 -15.37 -0.14 6.94
N LYS A 36 -15.96 0.38 8.02
CA LYS A 36 -15.35 0.35 9.35
C LYS A 36 -15.11 -1.08 9.82
N ASP A 37 -16.07 -1.97 9.63
CA ASP A 37 -15.94 -3.38 9.99
C ASP A 37 -14.82 -4.06 9.19
N ILE A 38 -14.73 -3.81 7.88
CA ILE A 38 -13.66 -4.34 7.02
C ILE A 38 -12.28 -3.81 7.45
N ILE A 39 -12.17 -2.54 7.82
CA ILE A 39 -10.92 -1.96 8.33
C ILE A 39 -10.51 -2.65 9.63
N VAL A 40 -11.44 -2.88 10.54
CA VAL A 40 -11.18 -3.59 11.81
C VAL A 40 -10.70 -5.02 11.56
N GLU A 41 -11.31 -5.76 10.64
CA GLU A 41 -10.86 -7.12 10.29
C GLU A 41 -9.43 -7.15 9.75
N ASN A 42 -9.02 -6.13 8.99
CA ASN A 42 -7.69 -6.05 8.38
C ASN A 42 -6.61 -5.50 9.34
N ASN A 43 -7.00 -4.92 10.48
CA ASN A 43 -6.06 -4.27 11.41
C ASN A 43 -4.90 -5.16 11.85
N ILE A 44 -5.08 -6.48 11.92
CA ILE A 44 -4.01 -7.41 12.27
C ILE A 44 -2.77 -7.27 11.37
N LEU A 45 -2.95 -6.94 10.10
CA LEU A 45 -1.84 -6.74 9.16
C LEU A 45 -1.15 -5.39 9.35
N PHE A 46 -1.87 -4.41 9.91
CA PHE A 46 -1.43 -3.02 10.01
C PHE A 46 -1.09 -2.57 11.44
N GLU A 47 -1.23 -3.46 12.44
CA GLU A 47 -0.91 -3.16 13.84
C GLU A 47 0.54 -2.72 14.02
N ASN A 48 1.47 -3.30 13.24
CA ASN A 48 2.87 -2.95 13.25
C ASN A 48 3.26 -2.28 11.93
N SER A 49 2.75 -1.08 11.71
CA SER A 49 3.02 -0.27 10.51
C SER A 49 4.18 0.68 10.73
N TYR A 50 5.05 0.75 9.73
CA TYR A 50 6.14 1.71 9.64
C TYR A 50 6.01 2.57 8.39
N TYR A 51 6.37 3.84 8.51
CA TYR A 51 6.67 4.66 7.33
C TYR A 51 8.12 5.15 7.39
N ILE A 52 8.80 5.06 6.25
CA ILE A 52 10.21 5.44 6.09
C ILE A 52 10.25 6.87 5.55
N ASN A 53 10.85 7.79 6.31
CA ASN A 53 10.88 9.20 5.95
C ASN A 53 12.18 9.87 6.40
N LEU A 54 12.78 10.68 5.52
CA LEU A 54 13.95 11.51 5.83
C LEU A 54 13.57 12.68 6.75
N ASP A 55 14.43 13.01 7.71
CA ASP A 55 14.24 14.17 8.61
C ASP A 55 14.06 15.49 7.84
N THR A 56 14.65 15.59 6.67
CA THR A 56 14.57 16.78 5.80
C THR A 56 13.28 16.89 5.00
N ARG A 57 12.41 15.85 5.03
CA ARG A 57 11.16 15.79 4.26
C ARG A 57 9.94 15.83 5.20
N GLU A 58 9.84 16.92 5.97
CA GLU A 58 8.67 17.16 6.83
C GLU A 58 7.37 17.32 6.02
N ASP A 59 7.46 17.87 4.79
CA ASP A 59 6.39 17.93 3.82
C ASP A 59 5.79 16.55 3.55
N ARG A 60 6.61 15.57 3.19
CA ARG A 60 6.20 14.19 2.94
C ARG A 60 5.67 13.50 4.20
N LYS A 61 6.28 13.75 5.35
CA LYS A 61 5.83 13.19 6.62
C LYS A 61 4.39 13.56 6.94
N ILE A 62 4.03 14.84 6.79
CA ILE A 62 2.67 15.33 7.05
C ILE A 62 1.66 14.65 6.12
N GLU A 63 1.98 14.58 4.83
CA GLU A 63 1.10 13.97 3.83
C GLU A 63 0.96 12.46 4.04
N THR A 64 2.05 11.76 4.34
CA THR A 64 2.03 10.31 4.61
C THR A 64 1.22 9.98 5.84
N LEU A 65 1.37 10.74 6.93
CA LEU A 65 0.56 10.54 8.13
C LEU A 65 -0.93 10.73 7.85
N LYS A 66 -1.29 11.70 7.01
CA LYS A 66 -2.67 11.90 6.57
C LYS A 66 -3.19 10.68 5.80
N GLU A 67 -2.46 10.24 4.78
CA GLU A 67 -2.82 9.06 3.97
C GLU A 67 -3.00 7.80 4.84
N LEU A 68 -2.05 7.53 5.74
CA LEU A 68 -2.12 6.36 6.62
C LEU A 68 -3.27 6.45 7.62
N THR A 69 -3.54 7.63 8.18
CA THR A 69 -4.68 7.84 9.09
C THR A 69 -6.01 7.65 8.37
N GLU A 70 -6.16 8.20 7.15
CA GLU A 70 -7.35 8.01 6.32
C GLU A 70 -7.55 6.54 5.93
N PHE A 71 -6.46 5.80 5.73
CA PHE A 71 -6.50 4.36 5.49
C PHE A 71 -6.91 3.54 6.73
N GLY A 72 -6.86 4.11 7.93
CA GLY A 72 -7.22 3.44 9.19
C GLY A 72 -6.02 3.01 10.04
N ILE A 73 -4.81 3.45 9.73
CA ILE A 73 -3.60 3.23 10.54
C ILE A 73 -3.39 4.43 11.45
N GLU A 74 -3.84 4.33 12.70
CA GLU A 74 -3.87 5.47 13.63
C GLU A 74 -2.49 5.86 14.19
N ASN A 75 -1.59 4.90 14.40
CA ASN A 75 -0.31 5.10 15.06
C ASN A 75 0.86 4.45 14.30
N PRO A 76 1.12 4.83 13.06
CA PRO A 76 2.25 4.28 12.31
C PRO A 76 3.57 4.74 12.93
N LYS A 77 4.53 3.81 13.07
CA LYS A 77 5.86 4.11 13.57
C LYS A 77 6.70 4.76 12.47
N ARG A 78 7.33 5.87 12.78
CA ARG A 78 8.30 6.47 11.87
C ARG A 78 9.63 5.76 11.97
N PHE A 79 10.13 5.23 10.85
CA PHE A 79 11.54 4.86 10.71
C PHE A 79 12.31 6.04 10.12
N ASN A 80 13.30 6.55 10.86
CA ASN A 80 14.12 7.64 10.37
C ASN A 80 15.01 7.15 9.23
N ALA A 81 14.70 7.55 8.00
CA ALA A 81 15.35 7.05 6.80
C ALA A 81 16.87 7.33 6.83
N ILE A 82 17.64 6.33 6.46
CA ILE A 82 19.11 6.40 6.48
C ILE A 82 19.60 7.21 5.29
N LYS A 83 20.01 8.44 5.54
CA LYS A 83 20.63 9.30 4.52
C LYS A 83 21.94 8.72 4.03
N ASN A 84 22.13 8.62 2.73
CA ASN A 84 23.36 8.17 2.10
C ASN A 84 23.67 9.00 0.85
N LYS A 85 24.95 9.14 0.48
CA LYS A 85 25.36 9.83 -0.76
C LYS A 85 24.72 9.20 -2.01
N HIS A 86 24.53 7.88 -1.99
CA HIS A 86 23.78 7.14 -2.99
C HIS A 86 22.40 6.85 -2.41
N GLY A 87 21.35 7.54 -2.90
CA GLY A 87 19.98 7.45 -2.37
C GLY A 87 19.46 6.03 -2.30
N GLY A 88 19.67 5.22 -3.33
CA GLY A 88 19.25 3.80 -3.36
C GLY A 88 19.89 2.93 -2.27
N ILE A 89 21.16 3.23 -1.88
CA ILE A 89 21.81 2.55 -0.75
C ILE A 89 21.13 2.97 0.57
N GLY A 90 20.79 4.25 0.72
CA GLY A 90 20.05 4.75 1.89
C GLY A 90 18.67 4.10 2.00
N CYS A 91 17.92 4.04 0.91
CA CYS A 91 16.63 3.37 0.80
C CYS A 91 16.74 1.88 1.20
N SER A 92 17.64 1.12 0.59
CA SER A 92 17.86 -0.29 0.91
C SER A 92 18.22 -0.54 2.38
N LYS A 93 19.03 0.34 2.97
CA LYS A 93 19.37 0.26 4.40
C LYS A 93 18.17 0.54 5.29
N SER A 94 17.31 1.46 4.90
CA SER A 94 16.12 1.84 5.69
C SER A 94 15.11 0.71 5.71
N HIS A 95 14.77 0.13 4.55
CA HIS A 95 13.89 -1.03 4.47
C HIS A 95 14.42 -2.23 5.25
N LEU A 96 15.72 -2.53 5.13
CA LEU A 96 16.37 -3.57 5.90
C LEU A 96 16.35 -3.29 7.41
N GLY A 97 16.48 -2.02 7.82
CA GLY A 97 16.37 -1.60 9.20
C GLY A 97 15.01 -1.89 9.80
N VAL A 98 13.93 -1.52 9.09
CA VAL A 98 12.54 -1.81 9.54
C VAL A 98 12.31 -3.32 9.70
N LEU A 99 12.76 -4.14 8.74
CA LEU A 99 12.62 -5.60 8.86
C LEU A 99 13.36 -6.18 10.07
N LYS A 100 14.55 -5.66 10.38
CA LYS A 100 15.31 -6.09 11.57
C LYS A 100 14.57 -5.72 12.85
N GLU A 101 14.05 -4.51 12.96
CA GLU A 101 13.22 -4.11 14.10
C GLU A 101 11.97 -4.99 14.23
N ALA A 102 11.29 -5.30 13.12
CA ALA A 102 10.11 -6.16 13.12
C ALA A 102 10.45 -7.57 13.62
N ARG A 103 11.57 -8.14 13.17
CA ARG A 103 12.07 -9.45 13.63
C ARG A 103 12.43 -9.43 15.11
N GLU A 104 13.17 -8.44 15.58
CA GLU A 104 13.60 -8.29 16.97
C GLU A 104 12.40 -8.17 17.92
N ASN A 105 11.35 -7.47 17.50
CA ASN A 105 10.10 -7.33 18.25
C ASN A 105 9.13 -8.52 18.05
N ASN A 106 9.50 -9.50 17.21
CA ASN A 106 8.71 -10.70 16.93
C ASN A 106 7.27 -10.39 16.44
N TYR A 107 7.09 -9.34 15.62
CA TYR A 107 5.79 -8.98 15.09
C TYR A 107 5.27 -10.06 14.13
N PRO A 108 3.97 -10.42 14.18
CA PRO A 108 3.39 -11.42 13.27
C PRO A 108 3.44 -10.97 11.82
N TYR A 109 3.25 -9.67 11.60
CA TYR A 109 3.36 -8.99 10.32
C TYR A 109 4.00 -7.63 10.53
N VAL A 110 4.64 -7.10 9.49
CA VAL A 110 5.04 -5.69 9.42
C VAL A 110 4.57 -5.09 8.12
N ALA A 111 3.81 -3.99 8.20
CA ALA A 111 3.45 -3.19 7.05
C ALA A 111 4.46 -2.04 6.91
N ILE A 112 5.00 -1.86 5.72
CA ILE A 112 6.06 -0.88 5.43
C ILE A 112 5.61 0.02 4.31
N PHE A 113 5.71 1.33 4.53
CA PHE A 113 5.33 2.38 3.60
C PHE A 113 6.49 3.34 3.36
N GLU A 114 6.67 3.78 2.11
CA GLU A 114 7.50 4.94 1.82
C GLU A 114 6.70 6.23 2.02
N ASP A 115 7.40 7.36 2.16
CA ASP A 115 6.78 8.66 2.48
C ASP A 115 6.13 9.37 1.28
N ASP A 116 5.94 8.64 0.20
CA ASP A 116 5.19 9.06 -0.99
C ASP A 116 4.03 8.12 -1.34
N VAL A 117 3.63 7.28 -0.40
CA VAL A 117 2.44 6.45 -0.56
C VAL A 117 1.18 7.29 -0.76
N LYS A 118 0.29 6.84 -1.66
CA LYS A 118 -1.03 7.44 -1.91
C LYS A 118 -2.07 6.35 -2.11
N PHE A 119 -3.19 6.47 -1.41
CA PHE A 119 -4.33 5.57 -1.56
C PHE A 119 -5.37 6.19 -2.50
N LEU A 120 -5.65 5.53 -3.63
CA LEU A 120 -6.62 5.97 -4.63
C LEU A 120 -8.04 5.52 -4.27
N ASP A 121 -8.15 4.33 -3.65
CA ASP A 121 -9.41 3.76 -3.19
C ASP A 121 -9.15 2.86 -1.96
N ILE A 122 -9.36 3.45 -0.79
CA ILE A 122 -9.16 2.80 0.51
C ILE A 122 -10.12 1.60 0.66
N VAL A 123 -11.36 1.79 0.25
CA VAL A 123 -12.42 0.77 0.42
C VAL A 123 -12.10 -0.47 -0.39
N GLU A 124 -11.77 -0.29 -1.67
CA GLU A 124 -11.43 -1.40 -2.56
C GLU A 124 -10.18 -2.12 -2.08
N THR A 125 -9.16 -1.37 -1.64
CA THR A 125 -7.94 -1.96 -1.06
C THR A 125 -8.25 -2.85 0.12
N HIS A 126 -9.04 -2.36 1.09
CA HIS A 126 -9.43 -3.15 2.25
C HIS A 126 -10.28 -4.37 1.89
N LYS A 127 -11.20 -4.26 0.92
CA LYS A 127 -12.01 -5.38 0.45
C LYS A 127 -11.15 -6.50 -0.15
N ASN A 128 -10.15 -6.14 -0.98
CA ASN A 128 -9.27 -7.10 -1.62
C ASN A 128 -8.39 -7.82 -0.58
N ILE A 129 -7.82 -7.07 0.37
CA ILE A 129 -7.07 -7.63 1.50
C ILE A 129 -7.94 -8.56 2.34
N ASN A 130 -9.17 -8.16 2.65
CA ASN A 130 -10.10 -8.97 3.43
C ASN A 130 -10.44 -10.31 2.74
N ARG A 131 -10.62 -10.29 1.41
CA ARG A 131 -10.85 -11.52 0.64
C ARG A 131 -9.63 -12.45 0.70
N LEU A 132 -8.40 -11.91 0.67
CA LEU A 132 -7.19 -12.71 0.89
C LEU A 132 -7.16 -13.32 2.29
N LEU A 133 -7.42 -12.53 3.34
CA LEU A 133 -7.38 -13.02 4.72
C LEU A 133 -8.42 -14.12 5.00
N LYS A 134 -9.55 -14.10 4.29
CA LYS A 134 -10.60 -15.13 4.37
C LYS A 134 -10.34 -16.35 3.47
N SER A 135 -9.25 -16.36 2.73
CA SER A 135 -8.84 -17.46 1.86
C SER A 135 -7.75 -18.33 2.49
N ASP A 136 -7.53 -19.52 1.91
CA ASP A 136 -6.41 -20.40 2.28
C ASP A 136 -5.12 -20.09 1.52
N ILE A 137 -5.07 -18.96 0.78
CA ILE A 137 -3.93 -18.58 -0.03
C ILE A 137 -2.76 -18.19 0.87
N LYS A 138 -1.63 -18.90 0.70
CA LYS A 138 -0.40 -18.61 1.45
C LYS A 138 0.41 -17.51 0.74
N TRP A 139 0.96 -16.62 1.54
CA TRP A 139 1.82 -15.54 1.06
C TRP A 139 2.96 -15.26 2.03
N ASP A 140 4.09 -14.83 1.49
CA ASP A 140 5.30 -14.44 2.20
C ASP A 140 5.43 -12.91 2.27
N VAL A 141 5.17 -12.25 1.14
CA VAL A 141 5.11 -10.80 1.00
C VAL A 141 3.84 -10.41 0.24
N LEU A 142 3.06 -9.49 0.81
CA LEU A 142 1.90 -8.90 0.16
C LEU A 142 2.22 -7.49 -0.31
N LEU A 143 2.29 -7.28 -1.61
CA LEU A 143 2.50 -5.98 -2.21
C LEU A 143 1.16 -5.26 -2.35
N LEU A 144 1.06 -4.06 -1.83
CA LEU A 144 -0.10 -3.19 -2.03
C LEU A 144 0.13 -2.26 -3.22
N SER A 145 1.40 -2.04 -3.57
CA SER A 145 1.87 -1.16 -4.63
C SER A 145 3.10 -1.73 -5.32
N GLY A 146 3.32 -1.38 -6.59
CA GLY A 146 4.53 -1.75 -7.31
C GLY A 146 4.41 -1.60 -8.82
N ASN A 147 5.54 -1.42 -9.49
CA ASN A 147 5.64 -1.47 -10.95
C ASN A 147 5.76 -2.94 -11.36
N ASN A 148 4.63 -3.56 -11.71
CA ASN A 148 4.57 -4.98 -12.06
C ASN A 148 4.70 -5.18 -13.56
N TYR A 149 5.66 -6.01 -13.97
CA TYR A 149 5.91 -6.36 -15.36
C TYR A 149 5.73 -7.85 -15.59
N LYS A 150 5.32 -8.23 -16.79
CA LYS A 150 5.24 -9.64 -17.20
C LYS A 150 6.63 -10.33 -17.13
N PRO A 151 6.69 -11.64 -16.82
CA PRO A 151 5.55 -12.51 -16.52
C PRO A 151 5.05 -12.37 -15.07
N TYR A 152 3.76 -12.58 -14.87
CA TYR A 152 3.13 -12.78 -13.57
C TYR A 152 2.00 -13.80 -13.73
N ASP A 153 1.58 -14.44 -12.62
CA ASP A 153 0.50 -15.41 -12.64
C ASP A 153 -0.76 -14.80 -12.00
N ILE A 154 -1.91 -14.97 -12.65
CA ILE A 154 -3.21 -14.55 -12.11
C ILE A 154 -3.65 -15.61 -11.10
N VAL A 155 -3.69 -15.24 -9.81
CA VAL A 155 -4.18 -16.12 -8.75
C VAL A 155 -5.70 -16.10 -8.70
N ASN A 156 -6.29 -14.90 -8.73
CA ASN A 156 -7.72 -14.63 -8.84
C ASN A 156 -7.93 -13.16 -9.26
N ASP A 157 -9.18 -12.68 -9.21
CA ASP A 157 -9.52 -11.30 -9.63
C ASP A 157 -8.89 -10.21 -8.74
N ASP A 158 -8.44 -10.56 -7.54
CA ASP A 158 -7.90 -9.62 -6.55
C ASP A 158 -6.38 -9.74 -6.36
N LEU A 159 -5.75 -10.78 -6.90
CA LEU A 159 -4.37 -11.15 -6.58
C LEU A 159 -3.60 -11.66 -7.78
N TYR A 160 -2.40 -11.11 -7.98
CA TYR A 160 -1.40 -11.66 -8.90
C TYR A 160 -0.19 -12.17 -8.12
N LYS A 161 0.36 -13.32 -8.52
CA LYS A 161 1.69 -13.76 -8.08
C LYS A 161 2.72 -13.10 -9.00
N VAL A 162 3.57 -12.26 -8.42
CA VAL A 162 4.52 -11.46 -9.19
C VAL A 162 5.87 -12.18 -9.35
N ASN A 163 6.53 -11.90 -10.47
CA ASN A 163 7.87 -12.42 -10.81
C ASN A 163 8.86 -11.29 -11.14
N ASN A 164 8.34 -10.10 -11.46
CA ASN A 164 9.13 -8.93 -11.87
C ASN A 164 8.43 -7.64 -11.44
N CYS A 165 8.20 -7.50 -10.14
CA CYS A 165 7.63 -6.30 -9.55
C CYS A 165 8.71 -5.54 -8.78
N GLN A 166 8.83 -4.25 -9.05
CA GLN A 166 9.75 -3.35 -8.38
C GLN A 166 9.00 -2.22 -7.67
N CYS A 167 9.70 -1.38 -6.92
CA CYS A 167 9.18 -0.35 -6.05
C CYS A 167 8.67 -0.90 -4.70
N CYS A 168 9.13 -0.30 -3.62
CA CYS A 168 8.83 -0.69 -2.25
C CYS A 168 7.86 0.29 -1.55
N THR A 169 7.01 1.00 -2.30
CA THR A 169 6.15 2.07 -1.76
C THR A 169 5.21 1.58 -0.65
N ALA A 170 4.61 0.38 -0.81
CA ALA A 170 3.72 -0.18 0.20
C ALA A 170 3.68 -1.72 0.11
N TYR A 171 4.06 -2.39 1.20
CA TYR A 171 4.04 -3.85 1.26
C TYR A 171 3.98 -4.36 2.71
N ILE A 172 3.58 -5.62 2.87
CA ILE A 172 3.48 -6.31 4.15
C ILE A 172 4.32 -7.58 4.10
N VAL A 173 5.08 -7.85 5.15
CA VAL A 173 5.90 -9.05 5.25
C VAL A 173 5.40 -9.93 6.39
N ASN A 174 5.25 -11.22 6.13
CA ASN A 174 4.92 -12.23 7.12
C ASN A 174 6.16 -12.55 7.97
N ARG A 175 6.00 -12.74 9.27
CA ARG A 175 7.09 -13.04 10.20
C ARG A 175 7.93 -14.24 9.77
N GLU A 176 7.30 -15.28 9.28
CA GLU A 176 7.99 -16.49 8.85
C GLU A 176 8.98 -16.24 7.69
N TYR A 177 8.85 -15.09 7.03
CA TYR A 177 9.69 -14.70 5.90
C TYR A 177 10.77 -13.67 6.25
N TYR A 178 10.79 -13.10 7.46
CA TYR A 178 11.76 -12.06 7.84
C TYR A 178 13.21 -12.48 7.60
N ASP A 179 13.62 -13.63 8.09
CA ASP A 179 15.02 -14.08 7.96
C ASP A 179 15.41 -14.30 6.49
N THR A 180 14.51 -14.85 5.67
CA THR A 180 14.76 -15.03 4.24
C THR A 180 15.00 -13.69 3.56
N LEU A 181 14.12 -12.71 3.76
CA LEU A 181 14.22 -11.40 3.12
C LEU A 181 15.40 -10.58 3.66
N ILE A 182 15.64 -10.60 4.97
CA ILE A 182 16.78 -9.93 5.61
C ILE A 182 18.10 -10.46 5.05
N ASN A 183 18.32 -11.77 5.06
CA ASN A 183 19.56 -12.38 4.58
C ASN A 183 19.80 -12.06 3.09
N HIS A 184 18.75 -12.10 2.29
CA HIS A 184 18.80 -11.78 0.88
C HIS A 184 19.18 -10.30 0.66
N TRP A 185 18.51 -9.38 1.34
CA TRP A 185 18.81 -7.96 1.22
C TRP A 185 20.16 -7.54 1.84
N GLU A 186 20.63 -8.19 2.88
CA GLU A 186 21.99 -7.97 3.41
C GLU A 186 23.06 -8.30 2.38
N TYR A 187 22.89 -9.44 1.69
CA TYR A 187 23.81 -9.79 0.60
C TYR A 187 23.70 -8.79 -0.57
N GLY A 188 22.49 -8.47 -1.01
CA GLY A 188 22.23 -7.47 -2.06
C GLY A 188 22.85 -6.13 -1.72
N LEU A 189 22.64 -5.61 -0.51
CA LEU A 189 23.21 -4.34 -0.03
C LEU A 189 24.74 -4.37 0.00
N LYS A 190 25.34 -5.46 0.46
CA LYS A 190 26.79 -5.65 0.43
C LYS A 190 27.33 -5.56 -1.01
N MET A 191 26.66 -6.21 -1.95
CA MET A 191 27.06 -6.18 -3.35
C MET A 191 26.79 -4.79 -3.97
N PHE A 192 25.67 -4.13 -3.62
CA PHE A 192 25.37 -2.79 -4.07
C PHE A 192 26.46 -1.79 -3.66
N ILE A 193 26.87 -1.80 -2.40
CA ILE A 193 27.95 -0.96 -1.90
C ILE A 193 29.27 -1.23 -2.64
N LYS A 194 29.57 -2.52 -2.93
CA LYS A 194 30.80 -2.93 -3.59
C LYS A 194 30.86 -2.56 -5.07
N THR A 195 29.74 -2.71 -5.80
CA THR A 195 29.70 -2.63 -7.26
C THR A 195 29.08 -1.36 -7.79
N ASN A 196 28.32 -0.65 -6.97
CA ASN A 196 27.46 0.49 -7.34
C ASN A 196 26.42 0.14 -8.44
N ASP A 197 26.08 -1.14 -8.59
CA ASP A 197 25.12 -1.64 -9.60
C ASP A 197 23.69 -1.54 -9.03
N TYR A 198 23.08 -0.35 -9.15
CA TYR A 198 21.72 -0.06 -8.73
C TYR A 198 20.68 -0.98 -9.41
N PRO A 199 20.71 -1.14 -10.77
CA PRO A 199 19.70 -1.95 -11.47
C PRO A 199 19.63 -3.41 -11.01
N LYS A 200 20.70 -3.89 -10.37
CA LYS A 200 20.78 -5.29 -9.92
C LYS A 200 20.56 -5.45 -8.42
N TYR A 201 21.08 -4.55 -7.61
CA TYR A 201 21.20 -4.77 -6.17
C TYR A 201 20.42 -3.81 -5.28
N ALA A 202 19.70 -2.82 -5.83
CA ALA A 202 18.73 -2.06 -5.05
C ALA A 202 17.68 -3.03 -4.47
N CYS A 203 17.15 -2.75 -3.28
CA CYS A 203 16.27 -3.68 -2.56
C CYS A 203 15.08 -4.15 -3.42
N ASP A 204 14.45 -3.24 -4.15
CA ASP A 204 13.33 -3.51 -5.06
C ASP A 204 13.72 -4.20 -6.39
N GLN A 205 14.99 -4.22 -6.73
CA GLN A 205 15.50 -4.96 -7.87
C GLN A 205 15.95 -6.36 -7.44
N TYR A 206 16.66 -6.43 -6.32
CA TYR A 206 17.26 -7.68 -5.87
C TYR A 206 16.23 -8.69 -5.34
N TRP A 207 15.13 -8.23 -4.73
CA TRP A 207 14.05 -9.14 -4.28
C TRP A 207 13.32 -9.87 -5.41
N LYS A 208 13.47 -9.44 -6.69
CA LYS A 208 12.91 -10.15 -7.85
C LYS A 208 13.44 -11.59 -7.98
N GLU A 209 14.62 -11.89 -7.42
CA GLU A 209 15.12 -13.26 -7.37
C GLU A 209 14.27 -14.14 -6.42
N LEU A 210 13.75 -13.55 -5.34
CA LEU A 210 12.84 -14.22 -4.40
C LEU A 210 11.42 -14.33 -4.98
N GLN A 211 10.94 -13.32 -5.68
CA GLN A 211 9.61 -13.34 -6.31
C GLN A 211 9.41 -14.57 -7.23
N LYS A 212 10.46 -15.01 -7.89
CA LYS A 212 10.43 -16.18 -8.79
C LYS A 212 10.28 -17.52 -8.05
N LYS A 213 10.54 -17.56 -6.77
CA LYS A 213 10.59 -18.79 -5.95
C LYS A 213 9.50 -18.85 -4.90
N ASP A 214 9.20 -17.71 -4.32
CA ASP A 214 8.41 -17.55 -3.11
C ASP A 214 7.07 -16.86 -3.40
N ASN A 215 6.21 -16.72 -2.41
CA ASN A 215 4.84 -16.25 -2.60
C ASN A 215 4.73 -14.74 -2.41
N PHE A 216 5.22 -13.98 -3.38
CA PHE A 216 4.99 -12.55 -3.47
C PHE A 216 3.67 -12.30 -4.21
N LEU A 217 2.68 -11.79 -3.50
CA LEU A 217 1.37 -11.47 -4.06
C LEU A 217 1.19 -9.97 -4.19
N LEU A 218 0.59 -9.53 -5.28
CA LEU A 218 0.20 -8.14 -5.51
C LEU A 218 -1.32 -8.03 -5.45
N VAL A 219 -1.81 -7.09 -4.65
CA VAL A 219 -3.24 -6.75 -4.59
C VAL A 219 -3.65 -6.00 -5.85
N VAL A 220 -4.67 -6.48 -6.53
CA VAL A 220 -5.22 -5.87 -7.75
C VAL A 220 -6.75 -5.75 -7.69
N PRO A 221 -7.36 -4.81 -8.42
CA PRO A 221 -6.72 -3.71 -9.14
C PRO A 221 -5.96 -2.81 -8.18
N MET A 222 -4.76 -2.40 -8.56
CA MET A 222 -3.89 -1.61 -7.68
C MET A 222 -4.52 -0.24 -7.36
N LYS A 223 -4.74 0.00 -6.08
CA LYS A 223 -5.33 1.24 -5.55
C LYS A 223 -4.38 1.96 -4.58
N VAL A 224 -3.17 1.47 -4.46
CA VAL A 224 -2.08 2.09 -3.72
C VAL A 224 -0.94 2.37 -4.69
N VAL A 225 -0.50 3.61 -4.77
CA VAL A 225 0.50 4.05 -5.73
C VAL A 225 1.54 4.94 -5.06
N GLN A 226 2.64 5.17 -5.76
CA GLN A 226 3.58 6.23 -5.40
C GLN A 226 3.02 7.57 -5.87
N ARG A 227 2.94 8.54 -4.95
CA ARG A 227 2.54 9.91 -5.29
C ARG A 227 3.57 10.55 -6.22
N PRO A 228 3.14 11.20 -7.32
CA PRO A 228 4.04 11.99 -8.15
C PRO A 228 4.71 13.10 -7.36
N ASP A 229 6.05 13.12 -7.34
CA ASP A 229 6.84 14.10 -6.59
C ASP A 229 8.31 14.13 -7.07
N HIS A 230 9.11 15.02 -6.47
CA HIS A 230 10.55 15.04 -6.66
C HIS A 230 11.22 13.88 -5.90
N SER A 231 11.92 13.01 -6.62
CA SER A 231 12.65 11.88 -6.04
C SER A 231 14.05 12.29 -5.56
N ASP A 232 14.32 12.09 -4.28
CA ASP A 232 15.65 12.28 -3.70
C ASP A 232 16.68 11.22 -4.18
N ILE A 233 16.19 10.10 -4.77
CA ILE A 233 17.04 9.04 -5.31
C ILE A 233 17.46 9.35 -6.74
N ILE A 234 16.50 9.76 -7.59
CA ILE A 234 16.70 10.01 -9.03
C ILE A 234 17.17 11.44 -9.28
N GLY A 235 16.85 12.38 -8.37
CA GLY A 235 17.18 13.80 -8.50
C GLY A 235 16.30 14.55 -9.50
N GLY A 236 15.04 14.13 -9.67
CA GLY A 236 14.07 14.74 -10.57
C GLY A 236 12.62 14.40 -10.22
N TYR A 237 11.68 15.06 -10.90
CA TYR A 237 10.27 14.73 -10.78
C TYR A 237 9.96 13.36 -11.37
N VAL A 238 9.26 12.53 -10.65
CA VAL A 238 8.82 11.20 -11.07
C VAL A 238 7.31 11.05 -10.91
N ASP A 239 6.71 10.33 -11.86
CA ASP A 239 5.31 9.94 -11.85
C ASP A 239 5.20 8.50 -12.34
N TYR A 240 4.93 7.60 -11.41
CA TYR A 240 4.74 6.17 -11.71
C TYR A 240 3.27 5.75 -11.63
N GLU A 241 2.33 6.67 -11.40
CA GLU A 241 0.92 6.33 -11.19
C GLU A 241 0.32 5.57 -12.37
N SER A 242 0.62 5.99 -13.61
CA SER A 242 0.15 5.31 -14.82
C SER A 242 0.74 3.90 -14.96
N ILE A 243 2.04 3.74 -14.68
CA ILE A 243 2.73 2.43 -14.77
C ILE A 243 2.19 1.47 -13.70
N MET A 244 1.91 1.98 -12.51
CA MET A 244 1.37 1.17 -11.41
C MET A 244 -0.06 0.70 -11.67
N LYS A 245 -0.85 1.44 -12.46
CA LYS A 245 -2.23 1.10 -12.83
C LYS A 245 -2.34 0.20 -14.06
N ASP A 246 -1.33 0.20 -14.92
CA ASP A 246 -1.32 -0.57 -16.17
C ASP A 246 -0.52 -1.86 -15.99
N TYR A 247 -1.21 -3.00 -15.91
CA TYR A 247 -0.61 -4.33 -15.77
C TYR A 247 -0.57 -5.11 -17.09
N ASN A 248 -0.89 -4.46 -18.23
CA ASN A 248 -1.02 -5.13 -19.53
C ASN A 248 0.30 -5.40 -20.24
#